data_5ea66c39a5bbfaf2ecd720d45713de11
#
_entry.id   5ea66c39a5bbfaf2ecd720d45713de11
#
_cell.length_a   1.000
_cell.length_b   1.000
_cell.length_c   1.000
_cell.angle_alpha   90.00
_cell.angle_beta   90.00
_cell.angle_gamma   90.00
#
_symmetry.space_group_name_H-M   'P 1'
#
loop_
_entity.id
_entity.type
_entity.pdbx_description
1 polymer ?
#
loop_
_entity_poly.entity_id
_entity_poly.type
_entity_poly.pdbx_seq_one_letter_code
_entity_poly.pdbx_strand_id
1 'polypeptide(L)'
;MAEKTFTARRSSPRRPTEKKMTERQRAARTRQLQEARSMTKEERRAKAGAHGDLSQRQVRTSGPRITQLIIDELGKALATVLKMDGPADVLMSRFFRLNHKLGSRDRSLIAEAIFYTLRHLSTITWQMKPIQPVRAPRLTAMVALARQYGRDAIDDRLIGNDAGPLDNIMRSKPENASEHVRSELPYWLYDRL
;
A
#
# COMPACT_ATOMS: atom_id res chain seq x y z
N MET A 1 61.66 16.12 -16.10
CA MET A 1 60.29 16.68 -16.37
C MET A 1 59.34 16.19 -15.30
N ALA A 2 58.90 17.06 -14.40
CA ALA A 2 58.09 16.69 -13.25
C ALA A 2 56.65 17.18 -13.50
N GLU A 3 55.72 16.26 -13.67
CA GLU A 3 54.28 16.58 -13.77
C GLU A 3 53.69 16.83 -12.38
N LYS A 4 53.15 18.03 -12.21
CA LYS A 4 52.41 18.47 -11.02
C LYS A 4 50.95 18.01 -11.16
N THR A 5 50.54 17.02 -10.41
CA THR A 5 49.13 16.65 -10.25
C THR A 5 48.40 17.65 -9.37
N PHE A 6 47.46 18.35 -9.98
CA PHE A 6 46.57 19.31 -9.33
C PHE A 6 45.39 18.60 -8.68
N THR A 7 45.38 18.45 -7.36
CA THR A 7 44.25 17.92 -6.60
C THR A 7 43.22 19.01 -6.35
N ALA A 8 42.06 18.92 -7.05
CA ALA A 8 40.92 19.79 -6.81
C ALA A 8 40.26 19.46 -5.46
N ARG A 9 40.28 20.40 -4.53
CA ARG A 9 39.52 20.37 -3.27
C ARG A 9 38.03 20.45 -3.59
N ARG A 10 37.28 19.35 -3.32
CA ARG A 10 35.81 19.37 -3.28
C ARG A 10 35.34 20.24 -2.12
N SER A 11 34.68 21.34 -2.43
CA SER A 11 33.99 22.18 -1.45
C SER A 11 32.72 21.47 -0.96
N SER A 12 32.64 21.23 0.33
CA SER A 12 31.45 20.69 0.99
C SER A 12 30.25 21.65 0.87
N PRO A 13 29.00 21.18 0.66
CA PRO A 13 27.83 22.04 0.61
C PRO A 13 27.59 22.66 1.99
N ARG A 14 27.49 24.02 2.02
CA ARG A 14 27.17 24.78 3.23
C ARG A 14 25.79 24.37 3.73
N ARG A 15 25.68 24.01 5.03
CA ARG A 15 24.41 23.82 5.73
C ARG A 15 23.53 25.06 5.59
N PRO A 16 22.21 24.92 5.38
CA PRO A 16 21.30 26.06 5.34
C PRO A 16 21.36 26.79 6.68
N THR A 17 21.60 28.09 6.63
CA THR A 17 21.61 28.97 7.80
C THR A 17 20.21 29.00 8.41
N GLU A 18 20.05 28.51 9.64
CA GLU A 18 18.81 28.68 10.43
C GLU A 18 18.47 30.18 10.47
N LYS A 19 17.29 30.54 9.90
CA LYS A 19 16.76 31.90 10.01
C LYS A 19 16.57 32.21 11.49
N LYS A 20 17.36 33.10 12.04
CA LYS A 20 17.22 33.58 13.41
C LYS A 20 15.80 34.15 13.57
N MET A 21 14.99 33.55 14.40
CA MET A 21 13.65 34.03 14.74
C MET A 21 13.76 35.42 15.36
N THR A 22 12.90 36.34 14.91
CA THR A 22 12.81 37.67 15.49
C THR A 22 12.31 37.63 16.93
N GLU A 23 12.67 38.65 17.72
CA GLU A 23 12.30 38.75 19.15
C GLU A 23 10.78 38.67 19.34
N ARG A 24 10.00 39.28 18.43
CA ARG A 24 8.54 39.18 18.39
C ARG A 24 8.04 37.75 18.17
N GLN A 25 8.66 36.97 17.31
CA GLN A 25 8.30 35.57 17.07
C GLN A 25 8.65 34.69 18.27
N ARG A 26 9.74 34.97 18.98
CA ARG A 26 10.08 34.26 20.23
C ARG A 26 9.08 34.56 21.33
N ALA A 27 8.69 35.82 21.52
CA ALA A 27 7.71 36.25 22.51
C ALA A 27 6.30 35.63 22.22
N ALA A 28 5.87 35.60 20.96
CA ALA A 28 4.61 34.97 20.57
C ALA A 28 4.62 33.46 20.85
N ARG A 29 5.72 32.78 20.55
CA ARG A 29 5.88 31.33 20.82
C ARG A 29 5.89 31.03 22.31
N THR A 30 6.49 31.88 23.13
CA THR A 30 6.52 31.72 24.59
C THR A 30 5.10 31.88 25.18
N ARG A 31 4.34 32.86 24.72
CA ARG A 31 2.92 33.04 25.12
C ARG A 31 2.06 31.83 24.75
N GLN A 32 2.18 31.33 23.51
CA GLN A 32 1.46 30.11 23.08
C GLN A 32 1.82 28.88 23.93
N LEU A 33 3.09 28.74 24.32
CA LEU A 33 3.52 27.63 25.17
C LEU A 33 3.03 27.75 26.61
N GLN A 34 2.92 29.01 27.15
CA GLN A 34 2.34 29.25 28.45
C GLN A 34 0.84 29.00 28.47
N GLU A 35 0.11 29.47 27.47
CA GLU A 35 -1.33 29.18 27.31
C GLU A 35 -1.61 27.68 27.17
N ALA A 36 -0.80 26.97 26.38
CA ALA A 36 -0.93 25.52 26.22
C ALA A 36 -0.63 24.73 27.53
N ARG A 37 0.23 25.29 28.42
CA ARG A 37 0.54 24.67 29.74
C ARG A 37 -0.56 24.92 30.76
N SER A 38 -1.26 26.06 30.71
CA SER A 38 -2.34 26.40 31.63
C SER A 38 -3.69 25.75 31.30
N MET A 39 -3.84 25.18 30.11
CA MET A 39 -5.08 24.52 29.69
C MET A 39 -5.25 23.15 30.37
N THR A 40 -6.45 22.89 30.90
CA THR A 40 -6.83 21.59 31.42
C THR A 40 -6.91 20.53 30.32
N LYS A 41 -6.89 19.25 30.70
CA LYS A 41 -6.96 18.13 29.75
C LYS A 41 -8.28 18.15 28.94
N GLU A 42 -9.35 18.67 29.53
CA GLU A 42 -10.67 18.81 28.90
C GLU A 42 -10.71 19.95 27.87
N GLU A 43 -10.13 21.09 28.21
CA GLU A 43 -10.01 22.23 27.29
C GLU A 43 -9.14 21.92 26.08
N ARG A 44 -8.07 21.11 26.27
CA ARG A 44 -7.25 20.60 25.16
C ARG A 44 -8.04 19.68 24.23
N ARG A 45 -8.92 18.83 24.80
CA ARG A 45 -9.82 17.96 24.03
C ARG A 45 -10.90 18.77 23.30
N ALA A 46 -11.48 19.77 23.95
CA ALA A 46 -12.47 20.66 23.34
C ALA A 46 -11.88 21.48 22.19
N LYS A 47 -10.67 22.04 22.38
CA LYS A 47 -9.96 22.78 21.32
C LYS A 47 -9.51 21.89 20.16
N ALA A 48 -9.11 20.66 20.43
CA ALA A 48 -8.80 19.67 19.40
C ALA A 48 -10.06 19.19 18.65
N GLY A 49 -11.22 19.14 19.34
CA GLY A 49 -12.53 18.84 18.74
C GLY A 49 -13.11 20.00 17.91
N ALA A 50 -12.85 21.24 18.31
CA ALA A 50 -13.35 22.43 17.58
C ALA A 50 -12.59 22.74 16.28
N HIS A 51 -11.41 22.16 16.08
CA HIS A 51 -10.61 22.27 14.82
C HIS A 51 -10.81 21.10 13.88
N GLY A 52 -11.71 20.19 14.20
CA GLY A 52 -12.05 19.04 13.38
C GLY A 52 -13.57 18.91 13.26
N ASP A 53 -14.20 19.77 12.47
CA ASP A 53 -15.47 19.38 11.88
C ASP A 53 -15.22 18.15 10.99
N LEU A 54 -15.39 16.97 11.61
CA LEU A 54 -15.26 15.69 10.94
C LEU A 54 -16.33 15.47 9.86
N SER A 55 -17.37 16.36 9.83
CA SER A 55 -18.42 16.32 8.82
C SER A 55 -17.99 16.94 7.49
N GLN A 56 -16.90 17.74 7.47
CA GLN A 56 -16.32 18.30 6.24
C GLN A 56 -14.96 17.71 5.86
N ARG A 57 -14.48 16.68 6.51
CA ARG A 57 -13.60 15.75 5.82
C ARG A 57 -14.43 15.14 4.69
N GLN A 58 -14.49 15.87 3.56
CA GLN A 58 -14.75 15.23 2.28
C GLN A 58 -13.94 13.94 2.32
N VAL A 59 -14.64 12.82 2.48
CA VAL A 59 -14.11 11.51 2.19
C VAL A 59 -13.65 11.66 0.76
N ARG A 60 -12.37 11.98 0.59
CA ARG A 60 -11.74 11.89 -0.72
C ARG A 60 -11.91 10.44 -1.10
N THR A 61 -12.89 10.20 -1.94
CA THR A 61 -13.20 8.92 -2.59
C THR A 61 -12.07 8.51 -3.57
N SER A 62 -10.89 9.05 -3.39
CA SER A 62 -9.69 8.52 -4.02
C SER A 62 -9.29 7.28 -3.23
N GLY A 63 -9.55 6.12 -3.78
CA GLY A 63 -9.04 4.84 -3.31
C GLY A 63 -7.53 4.91 -2.98
N PRO A 64 -6.95 3.86 -2.44
CA PRO A 64 -5.54 3.86 -2.08
C PRO A 64 -4.70 4.17 -3.33
N ARG A 65 -3.69 5.04 -3.16
CA ARG A 65 -2.76 5.33 -4.26
C ARG A 65 -1.91 4.10 -4.53
N ILE A 66 -2.23 3.40 -5.60
CA ILE A 66 -1.46 2.24 -6.07
C ILE A 66 -0.23 2.77 -6.82
N THR A 67 0.95 2.30 -6.43
CA THR A 67 2.23 2.65 -7.04
C THR A 67 2.92 1.40 -7.58
N GLN A 68 3.91 1.58 -8.44
CA GLN A 68 4.73 0.48 -8.97
C GLN A 68 5.34 -0.35 -7.83
N LEU A 69 5.85 0.33 -6.79
CA LEU A 69 6.39 -0.33 -5.60
C LEU A 69 5.38 -1.27 -4.95
N ILE A 70 4.13 -0.83 -4.80
CA ILE A 70 3.07 -1.65 -4.18
C ILE A 70 2.78 -2.88 -5.05
N ILE A 71 2.67 -2.74 -6.37
CA ILE A 71 2.41 -3.85 -7.29
C ILE A 71 3.55 -4.87 -7.22
N ASP A 72 4.79 -4.41 -7.26
CA ASP A 72 5.97 -5.27 -7.28
C ASP A 72 6.16 -5.99 -5.93
N GLU A 73 6.01 -5.28 -4.81
CA GLU A 73 6.14 -5.88 -3.48
C GLU A 73 4.97 -6.81 -3.15
N LEU A 74 3.75 -6.48 -3.57
CA LEU A 74 2.60 -7.37 -3.47
C LEU A 74 2.82 -8.64 -4.31
N GLY A 75 3.34 -8.51 -5.53
CA GLY A 75 3.70 -9.66 -6.37
C GLY A 75 4.71 -10.58 -5.69
N LYS A 76 5.78 -10.04 -5.09
CA LYS A 76 6.77 -10.81 -4.33
C LYS A 76 6.17 -11.50 -3.10
N ALA A 77 5.31 -10.79 -2.37
CA ALA A 77 4.61 -11.35 -1.22
C ALA A 77 3.69 -12.51 -1.62
N LEU A 78 2.90 -12.33 -2.69
CA LEU A 78 2.03 -13.36 -3.24
C LEU A 78 2.83 -14.57 -3.76
N ALA A 79 3.99 -14.36 -4.40
CA ALA A 79 4.86 -15.45 -4.83
C ALA A 79 5.31 -16.34 -3.65
N THR A 80 5.37 -15.79 -2.45
CA THR A 80 5.71 -16.54 -1.23
C THR A 80 4.47 -17.19 -0.61
N VAL A 81 3.39 -16.42 -0.45
CA VAL A 81 2.17 -16.87 0.26
C VAL A 81 1.41 -17.93 -0.53
N LEU A 82 1.33 -17.80 -1.86
CA LEU A 82 0.60 -18.74 -2.72
C LEU A 82 1.26 -20.13 -2.84
N LYS A 83 2.50 -20.30 -2.36
CA LYS A 83 3.12 -21.64 -2.23
C LYS A 83 2.51 -22.45 -1.10
N MET A 84 1.82 -21.77 -0.15
CA MET A 84 1.19 -22.41 1.02
C MET A 84 2.19 -23.21 1.91
N ASP A 85 3.45 -22.77 1.97
CA ASP A 85 4.51 -23.43 2.77
C ASP A 85 4.38 -23.19 4.28
N GLY A 86 3.31 -22.50 4.71
CA GLY A 86 3.00 -22.20 6.11
C GLY A 86 1.83 -21.23 6.27
N PRO A 87 1.50 -20.87 7.51
CA PRO A 87 0.43 -19.91 7.80
C PRO A 87 0.71 -18.55 7.16
N ALA A 88 -0.30 -17.97 6.51
CA ALA A 88 -0.16 -16.74 5.73
C ALA A 88 0.33 -15.55 6.58
N ASP A 89 -0.12 -15.42 7.82
CA ASP A 89 0.26 -14.38 8.77
C ASP A 89 1.76 -14.47 9.14
N VAL A 90 2.28 -15.69 9.30
CA VAL A 90 3.70 -15.94 9.59
C VAL A 90 4.56 -15.56 8.37
N LEU A 91 4.15 -16.00 7.17
CA LEU A 91 4.84 -15.70 5.92
C LEU A 91 4.86 -14.19 5.66
N MET A 92 3.73 -13.50 5.88
CA MET A 92 3.62 -12.05 5.75
C MET A 92 4.46 -11.30 6.78
N SER A 93 4.44 -11.73 8.04
CA SER A 93 5.26 -11.12 9.09
C SER A 93 6.75 -11.22 8.78
N ARG A 94 7.18 -12.36 8.24
CA ARG A 94 8.56 -12.57 7.77
C ARG A 94 8.87 -11.67 6.58
N PHE A 95 7.97 -11.59 5.60
CA PHE A 95 8.11 -10.73 4.43
C PHE A 95 8.28 -9.26 4.83
N PHE A 96 7.44 -8.72 5.71
CA PHE A 96 7.52 -7.33 6.15
C PHE A 96 8.75 -7.02 7.00
N ARG A 97 9.28 -7.99 7.75
CA ARG A 97 10.55 -7.82 8.46
C ARG A 97 11.74 -7.67 7.52
N LEU A 98 11.71 -8.33 6.37
CA LEU A 98 12.77 -8.22 5.36
C LEU A 98 12.64 -6.96 4.48
N ASN A 99 11.44 -6.39 4.39
CA ASN A 99 11.14 -5.23 3.53
C ASN A 99 10.92 -3.96 4.36
N HIS A 100 11.99 -3.44 4.98
CA HIS A 100 11.93 -2.25 5.85
C HIS A 100 11.56 -0.95 5.12
N LYS A 101 11.69 -0.90 3.80
CA LYS A 101 11.36 0.27 2.97
C LYS A 101 9.87 0.55 2.87
N LEU A 102 9.04 -0.44 3.17
CA LEU A 102 7.57 -0.28 3.14
C LEU A 102 7.09 0.51 4.34
N GLY A 103 6.39 1.62 4.08
CA GLY A 103 5.70 2.39 5.10
C GLY A 103 4.51 1.63 5.72
N SER A 104 4.01 2.09 6.84
CA SER A 104 2.87 1.45 7.53
C SER A 104 1.64 1.35 6.62
N ARG A 105 1.35 2.41 5.84
CA ARG A 105 0.23 2.46 4.90
C ARG A 105 0.38 1.43 3.77
N ASP A 106 1.59 1.31 3.21
CA ASP A 106 1.86 0.36 2.14
C ASP A 106 1.77 -1.08 2.64
N ARG A 107 2.28 -1.35 3.85
CA ARG A 107 2.15 -2.67 4.50
C ARG A 107 0.70 -3.05 4.72
N SER A 108 -0.14 -2.11 5.19
CA SER A 108 -1.56 -2.34 5.38
C SER A 108 -2.26 -2.69 4.06
N LEU A 109 -1.98 -1.93 3.00
CA LEU A 109 -2.54 -2.17 1.66
C LEU A 109 -2.13 -3.53 1.10
N ILE A 110 -0.84 -3.88 1.20
CA ILE A 110 -0.31 -5.18 0.75
C ILE A 110 -0.94 -6.32 1.54
N ALA A 111 -1.03 -6.19 2.87
CA ALA A 111 -1.65 -7.20 3.72
C ALA A 111 -3.12 -7.44 3.35
N GLU A 112 -3.87 -6.36 3.19
CA GLU A 112 -5.27 -6.39 2.80
C GLU A 112 -5.47 -7.07 1.44
N ALA A 113 -4.64 -6.73 0.45
CA ALA A 113 -4.69 -7.35 -0.87
C ALA A 113 -4.30 -8.83 -0.86
N ILE A 114 -3.37 -9.26 -0.01
CA ILE A 114 -3.02 -10.68 0.17
C ILE A 114 -4.21 -11.44 0.75
N PHE A 115 -4.81 -10.94 1.83
CA PHE A 115 -5.98 -11.60 2.43
C PHE A 115 -7.19 -11.61 1.50
N TYR A 116 -7.37 -10.54 0.70
CA TYR A 116 -8.36 -10.53 -0.37
C TYR A 116 -8.10 -11.66 -1.37
N THR A 117 -6.86 -11.78 -1.86
CA THR A 117 -6.46 -12.83 -2.81
C THR A 117 -6.71 -14.23 -2.24
N LEU A 118 -6.37 -14.47 -0.98
CA LEU A 118 -6.57 -15.77 -0.34
C LEU A 118 -8.05 -16.12 -0.16
N ARG A 119 -8.90 -15.14 0.20
CA ARG A 119 -10.36 -15.36 0.31
C ARG A 119 -11.02 -15.64 -1.03
N HIS A 120 -10.51 -15.05 -2.11
CA HIS A 120 -11.09 -15.16 -3.45
C HIS A 120 -10.20 -15.98 -4.40
N LEU A 121 -9.43 -16.91 -3.83
CA LEU A 121 -8.44 -17.66 -4.59
C LEU A 121 -9.08 -18.54 -5.67
N SER A 122 -10.22 -19.16 -5.39
CA SER A 122 -10.95 -20.00 -6.34
C SER A 122 -11.45 -19.17 -7.52
N THR A 123 -12.08 -18.04 -7.24
CA THR A 123 -12.56 -17.10 -8.27
C THR A 123 -11.42 -16.53 -9.08
N ILE A 124 -10.35 -16.04 -8.45
CA ILE A 124 -9.18 -15.48 -9.13
C ILE A 124 -8.51 -16.55 -10.02
N THR A 125 -8.36 -17.78 -9.51
CA THR A 125 -7.80 -18.89 -10.28
C THR A 125 -8.65 -19.22 -11.50
N TRP A 126 -9.97 -19.23 -11.35
CA TRP A 126 -10.90 -19.47 -12.45
C TRP A 126 -10.83 -18.37 -13.52
N GLN A 127 -10.78 -17.09 -13.11
CA GLN A 127 -10.68 -15.95 -14.02
C GLN A 127 -9.36 -15.88 -14.77
N MET A 128 -8.26 -16.27 -14.11
CA MET A 128 -6.94 -16.24 -14.70
C MET A 128 -6.63 -17.41 -15.64
N LYS A 129 -7.51 -18.38 -15.77
CA LYS A 129 -7.28 -19.52 -16.69
C LYS A 129 -6.91 -19.05 -18.10
N PRO A 130 -5.92 -19.67 -18.75
CA PRO A 130 -5.13 -20.85 -18.33
C PRO A 130 -3.95 -20.55 -17.39
N ILE A 131 -3.71 -19.28 -17.01
CA ILE A 131 -2.60 -18.85 -16.17
C ILE A 131 -2.92 -19.21 -14.71
N GLN A 132 -1.96 -19.80 -14.03
CA GLN A 132 -2.08 -20.07 -12.59
C GLN A 132 -1.58 -18.87 -11.77
N PRO A 133 -2.28 -18.44 -10.71
CA PRO A 133 -1.88 -17.31 -9.86
C PRO A 133 -0.45 -17.40 -9.33
N VAL A 134 -0.01 -18.60 -8.91
CA VAL A 134 1.34 -18.83 -8.38
C VAL A 134 2.45 -18.62 -9.41
N ARG A 135 2.15 -18.82 -10.71
CA ARG A 135 3.11 -18.64 -11.81
C ARG A 135 3.19 -17.21 -12.34
N ALA A 136 2.16 -16.40 -12.08
CA ALA A 136 2.10 -15.00 -12.50
C ALA A 136 1.73 -14.10 -11.31
N PRO A 137 2.57 -14.04 -10.26
CA PRO A 137 2.21 -13.36 -9.02
C PRO A 137 2.03 -11.85 -9.19
N ARG A 138 2.74 -11.20 -10.13
CA ARG A 138 2.54 -9.79 -10.44
C ARG A 138 1.18 -9.53 -11.09
N LEU A 139 0.78 -10.34 -12.06
CA LEU A 139 -0.54 -10.26 -12.67
C LEU A 139 -1.64 -10.56 -11.63
N THR A 140 -1.43 -11.55 -10.75
CA THR A 140 -2.34 -11.86 -9.65
C THR A 140 -2.49 -10.66 -8.69
N ALA A 141 -1.40 -9.96 -8.38
CA ALA A 141 -1.42 -8.74 -7.59
C ALA A 141 -2.30 -7.66 -8.23
N MET A 142 -2.15 -7.44 -9.52
CA MET A 142 -2.97 -6.45 -10.27
C MET A 142 -4.44 -6.87 -10.33
N VAL A 143 -4.74 -8.15 -10.55
CA VAL A 143 -6.11 -8.68 -10.52
C VAL A 143 -6.76 -8.45 -9.16
N ALA A 144 -6.05 -8.76 -8.07
CA ALA A 144 -6.55 -8.55 -6.71
C ALA A 144 -6.83 -7.06 -6.43
N LEU A 145 -5.88 -6.18 -6.77
CA LEU A 145 -6.05 -4.73 -6.60
C LEU A 145 -7.19 -4.17 -7.45
N ALA A 146 -7.30 -4.62 -8.73
CA ALA A 146 -8.36 -4.18 -9.63
C ALA A 146 -9.75 -4.67 -9.16
N ARG A 147 -9.85 -5.85 -8.56
CA ARG A 147 -11.10 -6.37 -7.99
C ARG A 147 -11.50 -5.66 -6.71
N GLN A 148 -10.53 -5.32 -5.88
CA GLN A 148 -10.77 -4.70 -4.58
C GLN A 148 -11.07 -3.20 -4.68
N TYR A 149 -10.36 -2.49 -5.56
CA TYR A 149 -10.39 -1.03 -5.64
C TYR A 149 -10.91 -0.48 -6.98
N GLY A 150 -11.22 -1.34 -7.92
CA GLY A 150 -11.59 -0.99 -9.29
C GLY A 150 -10.39 -0.99 -10.24
N ARG A 151 -10.67 -1.27 -11.53
CA ARG A 151 -9.64 -1.29 -12.59
C ARG A 151 -8.97 0.09 -12.74
N ASP A 152 -9.76 1.16 -12.60
CA ASP A 152 -9.31 2.56 -12.75
C ASP A 152 -8.39 3.03 -11.60
N ALA A 153 -8.33 2.27 -10.51
CA ALA A 153 -7.40 2.56 -9.42
C ALA A 153 -5.93 2.27 -9.79
N ILE A 154 -5.70 1.50 -10.88
CA ILE A 154 -4.38 1.15 -11.37
C ILE A 154 -4.10 1.94 -12.65
N ASP A 155 -3.11 2.84 -12.60
CA ASP A 155 -2.68 3.62 -13.77
C ASP A 155 -2.14 2.67 -14.85
N ASP A 156 -2.55 2.87 -16.12
CA ASP A 156 -2.12 2.06 -17.25
C ASP A 156 -0.60 2.05 -17.45
N ARG A 157 0.08 3.11 -17.04
CA ARG A 157 1.54 3.20 -17.06
C ARG A 157 2.21 2.19 -16.14
N LEU A 158 1.53 1.76 -15.06
CA LEU A 158 2.03 0.78 -14.10
C LEU A 158 1.82 -0.66 -14.57
N ILE A 159 0.86 -0.88 -15.46
CA ILE A 159 0.46 -2.21 -15.93
C ILE A 159 1.41 -2.70 -17.01
N GLY A 160 1.78 -1.83 -17.95
CA GLY A 160 2.68 -2.15 -19.04
C GLY A 160 2.14 -3.29 -19.93
N ASN A 161 2.95 -4.30 -20.17
CA ASN A 161 2.61 -5.44 -21.05
C ASN A 161 1.48 -6.34 -20.50
N ASP A 162 1.14 -6.21 -19.22
CA ASP A 162 0.08 -7.01 -18.57
C ASP A 162 -1.33 -6.42 -18.82
N ALA A 163 -1.48 -5.30 -19.55
CA ALA A 163 -2.75 -4.62 -19.74
C ALA A 163 -3.78 -5.52 -20.45
N GLY A 164 -3.41 -6.14 -21.56
CA GLY A 164 -4.29 -7.05 -22.29
C GLY A 164 -4.76 -8.25 -21.46
N PRO A 165 -3.84 -8.99 -20.83
CA PRO A 165 -4.19 -10.06 -19.90
C PRO A 165 -5.09 -9.60 -18.75
N LEU A 166 -4.76 -8.48 -18.10
CA LEU A 166 -5.54 -7.94 -16.99
C LEU A 166 -6.97 -7.60 -17.44
N ASP A 167 -7.13 -6.88 -18.53
CA ASP A 167 -8.44 -6.45 -19.04
C ASP A 167 -9.30 -7.66 -19.46
N ASN A 168 -8.70 -8.68 -20.04
CA ASN A 168 -9.40 -9.94 -20.37
C ASN A 168 -9.89 -10.65 -19.12
N ILE A 169 -9.05 -10.73 -18.07
CA ILE A 169 -9.41 -11.32 -16.78
C ILE A 169 -10.55 -10.51 -16.13
N MET A 170 -10.48 -9.18 -16.18
CA MET A 170 -11.50 -8.31 -15.59
C MET A 170 -12.87 -8.39 -16.32
N ARG A 171 -12.91 -8.74 -17.61
CA ARG A 171 -14.16 -9.01 -18.35
C ARG A 171 -14.85 -10.29 -17.90
N SER A 172 -14.10 -11.24 -17.34
CA SER A 172 -14.66 -12.48 -16.81
C SER A 172 -15.44 -12.20 -15.54
N LYS A 173 -16.77 -12.26 -15.63
CA LYS A 173 -17.67 -12.01 -14.48
C LYS A 173 -17.71 -13.22 -13.56
N PRO A 174 -17.49 -13.07 -12.25
CA PRO A 174 -17.55 -14.19 -11.29
C PRO A 174 -18.89 -14.95 -11.29
N GLU A 175 -19.98 -14.27 -11.67
CA GLU A 175 -21.32 -14.85 -11.76
C GLU A 175 -21.40 -16.00 -12.77
N ASN A 176 -20.51 -16.03 -13.76
CA ASN A 176 -20.44 -17.08 -14.78
C ASN A 176 -19.63 -18.32 -14.31
N ALA A 177 -19.01 -18.25 -13.14
CA ALA A 177 -18.29 -19.38 -12.57
C ALA A 177 -19.26 -20.40 -11.99
N SER A 178 -18.82 -21.67 -11.91
CA SER A 178 -19.56 -22.70 -11.22
C SER A 178 -19.76 -22.37 -9.74
N GLU A 179 -20.80 -22.92 -9.14
CA GLU A 179 -21.21 -22.57 -7.78
C GLU A 179 -20.12 -22.84 -6.73
N HIS A 180 -19.39 -23.95 -6.84
CA HIS A 180 -18.27 -24.25 -5.95
C HIS A 180 -17.14 -23.20 -6.05
N VAL A 181 -16.91 -22.58 -7.22
CA VAL A 181 -15.95 -21.49 -7.37
C VAL A 181 -16.47 -20.23 -6.71
N ARG A 182 -17.76 -19.91 -6.89
CA ARG A 182 -18.39 -18.71 -6.29
C ARG A 182 -18.48 -18.79 -4.77
N SER A 183 -18.67 -20.01 -4.23
CA SER A 183 -18.69 -20.24 -2.78
C SER A 183 -17.31 -20.13 -2.12
N GLU A 184 -16.24 -20.05 -2.91
CA GLU A 184 -14.83 -20.04 -2.44
C GLU A 184 -14.48 -21.26 -1.57
N LEU A 185 -15.25 -22.34 -1.70
CA LEU A 185 -15.01 -23.58 -0.98
C LEU A 185 -14.15 -24.53 -1.82
N PRO A 186 -13.23 -25.29 -1.18
CA PRO A 186 -12.57 -26.39 -1.84
C PRO A 186 -13.62 -27.39 -2.34
N TYR A 187 -13.41 -27.97 -3.54
CA TYR A 187 -14.38 -28.88 -4.17
C TYR A 187 -14.78 -30.05 -3.25
N TRP A 188 -13.84 -30.63 -2.53
CA TRP A 188 -14.08 -31.73 -1.60
C TRP A 188 -15.02 -31.38 -0.42
N LEU A 189 -15.05 -30.08 -0.04
CA LEU A 189 -15.92 -29.59 1.02
C LEU A 189 -17.29 -29.22 0.43
N TYR A 190 -17.30 -28.59 -0.74
CA TYR A 190 -18.54 -28.23 -1.45
C TYR A 190 -19.40 -29.46 -1.77
N ASP A 191 -18.78 -30.55 -2.22
CA ASP A 191 -19.43 -31.81 -2.58
C ASP A 191 -20.10 -32.53 -1.38
N ARG A 192 -19.75 -32.15 -0.16
CA ARG A 192 -20.29 -32.71 1.08
C ARG A 192 -21.40 -31.86 1.73
N LEU A 193 -21.62 -30.65 1.24
CA LEU A 193 -22.64 -29.72 1.76
C LEU A 193 -23.95 -29.82 0.98
#